data_d1da2b30e8d38134eb3305f89922a0a6
#
_entry.id   d1da2b30e8d38134eb3305f89922a0a6
#
_cell.length_a   1.000
_cell.length_b   1.000
_cell.length_c   1.000
_cell.angle_alpha   90.00
_cell.angle_beta   90.00
_cell.angle_gamma   90.00
#
_symmetry.space_group_name_H-M   'P 1'
#
loop_
_entity.id
_entity.type
_entity.pdbx_description
1 polymer ?
#
loop_
_entity_poly.entity_id
_entity_poly.type
_entity_poly.pdbx_seq_one_letter_code
_entity_poly.pdbx_strand_id
1 'polypeptide(L)'
;MAELIPTAREVIAGSGEVRLTARTQVYAGTGTEGVGRWLRGVLWQATGLPLHEARELDDAEGDGIGLRLDPGLGPEEYRLVSDETGVLIEGGSAAGVFWGAQTLRQLLGPNAYRRAPLGGDRTWTVPHLTVQDAPRFRWRGLMLDVSRHFMPKDGVLRYLDLMAAHKLNVFHFHLTDDQGWRIEIKRYPRLTEVGSWRARTKFGHGASPLWEEKPHGGFYTQDDIREIVAYAAERHITVVPEIDVPGHSQAAIAAYPELGNTDVIDTTSLTVWDNWGVSLNVLAPTDNTLRFYEGVFEELLELFPSEFIHIGGDECAKEQWRESPSVQARIEELGLADEDELQSWFIGHFDKWLSARGRRLIGWDEILEGGLAEGAAVSSWRGYAAGIAAARAGHDVVMCPEQQVYLDYRQDAGADEPVPIAYVRTLEDVYRFEPVPPELTPEEAAHVLGAQANVWTEVMEDQGRVDYQTFPRLAAFAEVAWSPLPAPAERDFAGFERRMAAHYELLDALGVGYRPPAGPLPWQKRPGVLGRPIEGEPPNR
;
A
#
# COMPACT_ATOMS: atom_id res chain seq x y z
N MET A 1 28.88 8.34 7.68
CA MET A 1 27.71 9.00 7.05
C MET A 1 26.50 8.24 7.53
N ALA A 2 25.41 8.91 7.88
CA ALA A 2 24.20 8.19 8.34
C ALA A 2 23.66 7.28 7.22
N GLU A 3 23.45 6.00 7.51
CA GLU A 3 22.98 4.99 6.54
C GLU A 3 21.45 4.93 6.53
N LEU A 4 20.83 6.02 6.07
CA LEU A 4 19.36 6.16 6.03
C LEU A 4 18.76 5.47 4.79
N ILE A 5 17.63 4.80 4.98
CA ILE A 5 16.72 4.30 3.92
C ILE A 5 15.29 4.69 4.30
N PRO A 6 14.61 5.49 3.47
CA PRO A 6 15.10 6.18 2.26
C PRO A 6 16.23 7.17 2.56
N THR A 7 17.12 7.38 1.56
CA THR A 7 18.19 8.38 1.68
C THR A 7 17.62 9.79 1.70
N ALA A 8 18.14 10.65 2.60
CA ALA A 8 17.73 12.03 2.66
C ALA A 8 18.35 12.87 1.53
N ARG A 9 17.71 13.99 1.18
CA ARG A 9 18.20 14.94 0.16
C ARG A 9 19.56 15.51 0.52
N GLU A 10 19.75 15.88 1.77
CA GLU A 10 21.00 16.45 2.27
C GLU A 10 21.28 15.99 3.70
N VAL A 11 22.52 15.60 3.96
CA VAL A 11 23.02 15.28 5.30
C VAL A 11 24.37 15.95 5.50
N ILE A 12 24.44 16.91 6.41
CA ILE A 12 25.65 17.62 6.79
C ILE A 12 26.12 17.08 8.14
N ALA A 13 27.23 16.35 8.17
CA ALA A 13 27.78 15.78 9.38
C ALA A 13 28.42 16.86 10.27
N GLY A 14 28.14 16.80 11.57
CA GLY A 14 28.82 17.55 12.63
C GLY A 14 29.84 16.70 13.40
N SER A 15 30.37 17.24 14.46
CA SER A 15 31.28 16.53 15.39
C SER A 15 30.66 16.47 16.77
N GLY A 16 30.53 15.27 17.35
CA GLY A 16 29.90 15.03 18.64
C GLY A 16 28.61 14.24 18.52
N GLU A 17 27.91 14.11 19.64
CA GLU A 17 26.63 13.38 19.70
C GLU A 17 25.75 13.93 20.83
N VAL A 18 24.42 13.88 20.64
CA VAL A 18 23.44 14.07 21.71
C VAL A 18 23.19 12.69 22.35
N ARG A 19 23.24 12.63 23.67
CA ARG A 19 22.98 11.42 24.44
C ARG A 19 21.61 11.49 25.11
N LEU A 20 20.68 10.62 24.72
CA LEU A 20 19.40 10.50 25.41
C LEU A 20 19.57 9.75 26.74
N THR A 21 18.94 10.25 27.77
CA THR A 21 19.03 9.76 29.15
C THR A 21 17.65 9.69 29.81
N ALA A 22 17.59 9.24 31.07
CA ALA A 22 16.35 9.30 31.84
C ALA A 22 15.84 10.73 32.11
N ARG A 23 16.69 11.78 31.88
CA ARG A 23 16.31 13.19 32.02
C ARG A 23 15.85 13.82 30.72
N THR A 24 16.07 13.14 29.59
CA THR A 24 15.65 13.63 28.27
C THR A 24 14.19 14.00 28.27
N GLN A 25 13.87 15.18 27.81
CA GLN A 25 12.51 15.68 27.65
C GLN A 25 12.16 15.83 26.18
N VAL A 26 10.87 15.77 25.87
CA VAL A 26 10.33 15.97 24.52
C VAL A 26 9.38 17.17 24.56
N TYR A 27 9.73 18.22 23.86
CA TYR A 27 8.85 19.35 23.61
C TYR A 27 8.07 19.11 22.29
N ALA A 28 6.77 19.27 22.35
CA ALA A 28 5.92 19.25 21.16
C ALA A 28 5.16 20.57 21.05
N GLY A 29 5.57 21.40 20.10
CA GLY A 29 4.91 22.68 19.81
C GLY A 29 3.51 22.51 19.27
N THR A 30 2.75 23.60 19.22
CA THR A 30 1.37 23.62 18.73
C THR A 30 1.27 22.98 17.34
N GLY A 31 0.39 21.98 17.22
CA GLY A 31 0.17 21.21 15.98
C GLY A 31 1.09 20.00 15.81
N THR A 32 2.03 19.76 16.74
CA THR A 32 2.92 18.58 16.72
C THR A 32 2.70 17.62 17.91
N GLU A 33 1.70 17.87 18.73
CA GLU A 33 1.42 17.12 19.96
C GLU A 33 1.16 15.63 19.69
N GLY A 34 0.49 15.31 18.59
CA GLY A 34 0.26 13.95 18.13
C GLY A 34 1.58 13.21 17.86
N VAL A 35 2.46 13.84 17.12
CA VAL A 35 3.80 13.31 16.81
C VAL A 35 4.63 13.14 18.07
N GLY A 36 4.58 14.12 19.00
CA GLY A 36 5.27 14.05 20.29
C GLY A 36 4.82 12.86 21.14
N ARG A 37 3.49 12.63 21.23
CA ARG A 37 2.95 11.45 21.94
C ARG A 37 3.40 10.14 21.29
N TRP A 38 3.29 10.05 19.97
CA TRP A 38 3.73 8.88 19.22
C TRP A 38 5.24 8.61 19.42
N LEU A 39 6.08 9.62 19.24
CA LEU A 39 7.54 9.49 19.38
C LEU A 39 7.94 9.03 20.78
N ARG A 40 7.39 9.67 21.84
CA ARG A 40 7.61 9.25 23.23
C ARG A 40 7.21 7.79 23.45
N GLY A 41 6.05 7.38 22.92
CA GLY A 41 5.55 6.02 23.04
C GLY A 41 6.49 4.98 22.42
N VAL A 42 6.90 5.17 21.18
CA VAL A 42 7.76 4.20 20.47
C VAL A 42 9.19 4.17 21.04
N LEU A 43 9.74 5.32 21.42
CA LEU A 43 11.06 5.36 22.02
C LEU A 43 11.07 4.81 23.45
N TRP A 44 10.03 5.09 24.26
CA TRP A 44 9.90 4.50 25.59
C TRP A 44 9.87 2.97 25.54
N GLN A 45 9.06 2.41 24.63
CA GLN A 45 9.01 0.95 24.45
C GLN A 45 10.38 0.36 24.13
N ALA A 46 11.14 0.99 23.24
CA ALA A 46 12.42 0.46 22.78
C ALA A 46 13.57 0.72 23.75
N THR A 47 13.59 1.89 24.41
CA THR A 47 14.72 2.37 25.19
C THR A 47 14.54 2.17 26.71
N GLY A 48 13.30 2.14 27.19
CA GLY A 48 12.97 2.22 28.62
C GLY A 48 13.17 3.61 29.22
N LEU A 49 13.55 4.62 28.42
CA LEU A 49 13.71 6.01 28.89
C LEU A 49 12.32 6.66 29.03
N PRO A 50 12.03 7.36 30.14
CA PRO A 50 10.69 7.91 30.40
C PRO A 50 10.29 9.04 29.43
N LEU A 51 11.26 9.74 28.83
CA LEU A 51 11.06 10.81 27.85
C LEU A 51 9.93 11.76 28.26
N HIS A 52 10.16 12.48 29.36
CA HIS A 52 9.17 13.37 29.95
C HIS A 52 8.75 14.47 28.97
N GLU A 53 7.51 14.93 29.10
CA GLU A 53 7.03 16.06 28.31
C GLU A 53 7.62 17.37 28.83
N ALA A 54 8.28 18.13 27.95
CA ALA A 54 8.72 19.48 28.25
C ALA A 54 7.58 20.48 28.02
N ARG A 55 7.51 21.54 28.83
CA ARG A 55 6.50 22.60 28.70
C ARG A 55 6.88 23.66 27.68
N GLU A 56 8.16 23.95 27.61
CA GLU A 56 8.77 24.94 26.73
C GLU A 56 9.95 24.31 26.00
N LEU A 57 10.35 24.89 24.86
CA LEU A 57 11.46 24.36 24.06
C LEU A 57 12.77 24.39 24.85
N ASP A 58 12.99 25.45 25.63
CA ASP A 58 14.19 25.63 26.44
C ASP A 58 14.32 24.54 27.53
N ASP A 59 13.21 23.96 27.99
CA ASP A 59 13.23 22.83 28.92
C ASP A 59 13.81 21.56 28.28
N ALA A 60 13.81 21.46 26.93
CA ALA A 60 14.36 20.34 26.17
C ALA A 60 15.79 20.56 25.68
N GLU A 61 16.45 21.64 26.07
CA GLU A 61 17.85 21.91 25.70
C GLU A 61 18.84 20.88 26.31
N GLY A 62 19.93 20.68 25.60
CA GLY A 62 21.05 19.82 25.98
C GLY A 62 20.90 18.38 25.56
N ASP A 63 20.05 17.59 26.19
CA ASP A 63 19.76 16.19 25.80
C ASP A 63 18.30 15.94 25.36
N GLY A 64 17.55 17.03 25.13
CA GLY A 64 16.14 16.98 24.78
C GLY A 64 15.84 16.86 23.28
N ILE A 65 14.55 16.70 22.97
CA ILE A 65 14.02 16.63 21.61
C ILE A 65 12.93 17.67 21.46
N GLY A 66 13.11 18.63 20.54
CA GLY A 66 12.12 19.65 20.18
C GLY A 66 11.42 19.30 18.87
N LEU A 67 10.09 19.46 18.85
CA LEU A 67 9.25 19.29 17.65
C LEU A 67 8.48 20.59 17.41
N ARG A 68 8.55 21.16 16.22
CA ARG A 68 7.79 22.36 15.88
C ARG A 68 7.45 22.46 14.40
N LEU A 69 6.46 23.27 14.09
CA LEU A 69 6.12 23.63 12.71
C LEU A 69 6.99 24.80 12.25
N ASP A 70 7.44 24.74 10.99
CA ASP A 70 8.05 25.84 10.26
C ASP A 70 7.27 26.06 8.96
N PRO A 71 6.45 27.15 8.85
CA PRO A 71 5.64 27.42 7.66
C PRO A 71 6.49 27.79 6.43
N GLY A 72 7.80 27.96 6.56
CA GLY A 72 8.71 28.15 5.44
C GLY A 72 9.05 26.86 4.68
N LEU A 73 8.72 25.69 5.25
CA LEU A 73 8.94 24.38 4.64
C LEU A 73 7.70 23.88 3.88
N GLY A 74 7.91 23.02 2.90
CA GLY A 74 6.81 22.32 2.21
C GLY A 74 6.04 21.37 3.16
N PRO A 75 4.81 20.96 2.81
CA PRO A 75 3.92 20.22 3.73
C PRO A 75 4.53 18.96 4.35
N GLU A 76 5.31 18.18 3.60
CA GLU A 76 5.98 16.97 4.10
C GLU A 76 7.51 17.15 4.22
N GLU A 77 8.01 18.36 3.97
CA GLU A 77 9.42 18.70 4.16
C GLU A 77 9.75 18.87 5.65
N TYR A 78 10.97 18.46 6.01
CA TYR A 78 11.49 18.64 7.37
C TYR A 78 12.97 18.98 7.38
N ARG A 79 13.38 19.61 8.50
CA ARG A 79 14.75 19.81 8.89
C ARG A 79 14.97 19.19 10.27
N LEU A 80 15.98 18.34 10.40
CA LEU A 80 16.41 17.78 11.67
C LEU A 80 17.84 18.29 11.97
N VAL A 81 18.00 18.92 13.10
CA VAL A 81 19.31 19.37 13.61
C VAL A 81 19.60 18.64 14.90
N SER A 82 20.79 18.08 15.02
CA SER A 82 21.32 17.50 16.25
C SER A 82 22.67 18.16 16.54
N ASP A 83 22.78 18.88 17.66
CA ASP A 83 23.97 19.60 18.09
C ASP A 83 24.05 19.62 19.63
N GLU A 84 24.93 20.48 20.18
CA GLU A 84 25.11 20.64 21.65
C GLU A 84 23.85 21.14 22.38
N THR A 85 22.86 21.67 21.68
CA THR A 85 21.60 22.16 22.25
C THR A 85 20.49 21.08 22.25
N GLY A 86 20.76 19.90 21.70
CA GLY A 86 19.82 18.78 21.63
C GLY A 86 19.45 18.39 20.22
N VAL A 87 18.25 17.82 20.04
CA VAL A 87 17.68 17.46 18.74
C VAL A 87 16.47 18.34 18.46
N LEU A 88 16.47 19.05 17.34
CA LEU A 88 15.33 19.83 16.88
C LEU A 88 14.81 19.27 15.55
N ILE A 89 13.51 19.01 15.47
CA ILE A 89 12.82 18.61 14.24
C ILE A 89 11.79 19.68 13.90
N GLU A 90 11.95 20.29 12.74
CA GLU A 90 11.05 21.27 12.16
C GLU A 90 10.42 20.69 10.90
N GLY A 91 9.11 20.86 10.71
CA GLY A 91 8.42 20.42 9.52
C GLY A 91 7.38 21.40 9.04
N GLY A 92 7.09 21.41 7.74
CA GLY A 92 6.06 22.29 7.17
C GLY A 92 4.64 21.95 7.65
N SER A 93 4.44 20.73 8.11
CA SER A 93 3.23 20.28 8.79
C SER A 93 3.59 19.18 9.82
N ALA A 94 2.58 18.69 10.54
CA ALA A 94 2.75 17.53 11.44
C ALA A 94 3.29 16.28 10.70
N ALA A 95 2.95 16.10 9.42
CA ALA A 95 3.49 15.02 8.60
C ALA A 95 5.00 15.19 8.36
N GLY A 96 5.48 16.39 8.03
CA GLY A 96 6.90 16.66 7.90
C GLY A 96 7.67 16.38 9.19
N VAL A 97 7.13 16.83 10.34
CA VAL A 97 7.71 16.53 11.67
C VAL A 97 7.74 15.01 11.92
N PHE A 98 6.70 14.28 11.55
CA PHE A 98 6.63 12.83 11.70
C PHE A 98 7.71 12.12 10.86
N TRP A 99 7.92 12.54 9.62
CA TRP A 99 9.00 11.97 8.78
C TRP A 99 10.39 12.28 9.34
N GLY A 100 10.58 13.47 9.91
CA GLY A 100 11.79 13.80 10.67
C GLY A 100 11.97 12.93 11.91
N ALA A 101 10.89 12.62 12.63
CA ALA A 101 10.90 11.72 13.78
C ALA A 101 11.23 10.26 13.38
N GLN A 102 10.79 9.79 12.21
CA GLN A 102 11.23 8.51 11.66
C GLN A 102 12.72 8.49 11.35
N THR A 103 13.25 9.60 10.81
CA THR A 103 14.70 9.75 10.59
C THR A 103 15.47 9.73 11.92
N LEU A 104 14.99 10.42 12.95
CA LEU A 104 15.58 10.36 14.30
C LEU A 104 15.63 8.91 14.81
N ARG A 105 14.56 8.15 14.59
CA ARG A 105 14.53 6.73 14.99
C ARG A 105 15.59 5.89 14.28
N GLN A 106 15.81 6.11 12.98
CA GLN A 106 16.88 5.43 12.25
C GLN A 106 18.26 5.83 12.77
N LEU A 107 18.49 7.12 13.08
CA LEU A 107 19.74 7.62 13.64
C LEU A 107 20.07 7.02 15.02
N LEU A 108 19.06 6.68 15.83
CA LEU A 108 19.22 5.96 17.09
C LEU A 108 19.58 4.47 16.91
N GLY A 109 19.54 3.99 15.67
CA GLY A 109 19.89 2.63 15.28
C GLY A 109 18.78 1.59 15.42
N PRO A 110 19.03 0.35 14.97
CA PRO A 110 18.01 -0.69 14.84
C PRO A 110 17.24 -1.00 16.11
N ASN A 111 17.90 -0.92 17.26
CA ASN A 111 17.27 -1.23 18.55
C ASN A 111 16.16 -0.24 18.95
N ALA A 112 16.10 0.95 18.33
CA ALA A 112 15.00 1.90 18.52
C ALA A 112 13.65 1.41 17.92
N TYR A 113 13.67 0.30 17.19
CA TYR A 113 12.48 -0.33 16.61
C TYR A 113 11.96 -1.53 17.41
N ARG A 114 12.63 -1.90 18.50
CA ARG A 114 12.17 -3.00 19.35
C ARG A 114 10.97 -2.62 20.20
N ARG A 115 10.16 -3.63 20.54
CA ARG A 115 8.92 -3.47 21.31
C ARG A 115 9.14 -3.52 22.83
N ALA A 116 10.38 -3.75 23.27
CA ALA A 116 10.77 -3.75 24.67
C ALA A 116 12.27 -3.42 24.78
N PRO A 117 12.71 -2.81 25.90
CA PRO A 117 14.11 -2.53 26.13
C PRO A 117 14.93 -3.84 26.22
N LEU A 118 16.06 -3.87 25.55
CA LEU A 118 17.04 -4.92 25.78
C LEU A 118 17.83 -4.60 27.06
N GLY A 119 18.07 -5.58 27.90
CA GLY A 119 18.88 -5.41 29.11
C GLY A 119 20.34 -5.02 28.82
N GLY A 120 21.04 -4.53 29.84
CA GLY A 120 22.43 -4.06 29.79
C GLY A 120 22.56 -2.54 29.67
N ASP A 121 23.80 -2.04 29.83
CA ASP A 121 24.13 -0.62 29.73
C ASP A 121 24.20 -0.17 28.26
N ARG A 122 23.05 0.16 27.69
CA ARG A 122 22.97 0.71 26.33
C ARG A 122 22.95 2.22 26.38
N THR A 123 23.77 2.84 25.55
CA THR A 123 23.74 4.27 25.29
C THR A 123 22.89 4.55 24.06
N TRP A 124 22.05 5.57 24.15
CA TRP A 124 21.20 6.05 23.06
C TRP A 124 21.75 7.39 22.60
N THR A 125 22.40 7.40 21.45
CA THR A 125 23.06 8.61 20.94
C THR A 125 22.58 8.93 19.54
N VAL A 126 22.50 10.23 19.26
CA VAL A 126 22.24 10.79 17.93
C VAL A 126 23.49 11.56 17.52
N PRO A 127 24.16 11.24 16.43
CA PRO A 127 25.33 12.00 16.00
C PRO A 127 24.95 13.44 15.69
N HIS A 128 25.86 14.39 15.94
CA HIS A 128 25.64 15.76 15.51
C HIS A 128 25.61 15.85 14.00
N LEU A 129 24.50 16.35 13.45
CA LEU A 129 24.28 16.52 12.02
C LEU A 129 23.09 17.44 11.74
N THR A 130 23.00 17.88 10.49
CA THR A 130 21.79 18.49 9.95
C THR A 130 21.27 17.61 8.81
N VAL A 131 19.98 17.28 8.82
CA VAL A 131 19.27 16.64 7.72
C VAL A 131 18.24 17.61 7.16
N GLN A 132 18.25 17.82 5.84
CA GLN A 132 17.17 18.49 5.12
C GLN A 132 16.57 17.49 4.14
N ASP A 133 15.26 17.29 4.20
CA ASP A 133 14.65 16.24 3.44
C ASP A 133 13.16 16.51 3.13
N ALA A 134 12.71 16.00 2.01
CA ALA A 134 11.32 16.06 1.57
C ALA A 134 11.04 14.95 0.56
N PRO A 135 9.80 14.45 0.47
CA PRO A 135 9.47 13.42 -0.50
C PRO A 135 9.56 13.93 -1.95
N ARG A 136 9.88 13.00 -2.86
CA ARG A 136 9.83 13.22 -4.31
C ARG A 136 8.37 13.28 -4.79
N PHE A 137 7.53 12.37 -4.26
CA PHE A 137 6.14 12.22 -4.68
C PHE A 137 5.17 12.39 -3.52
N ARG A 138 3.99 12.95 -3.83
CA ARG A 138 2.89 13.07 -2.87
C ARG A 138 2.15 11.75 -2.63
N TRP A 139 2.16 10.80 -3.59
CA TRP A 139 1.64 9.44 -3.43
C TRP A 139 2.79 8.44 -3.35
N ARG A 140 2.94 7.81 -2.20
CA ARG A 140 3.92 6.77 -1.93
C ARG A 140 3.16 5.59 -1.36
N GLY A 141 2.60 4.80 -2.29
CA GLY A 141 1.57 3.80 -1.99
C GLY A 141 2.12 2.41 -1.72
N LEU A 142 1.39 1.67 -0.90
CA LEU A 142 1.53 0.24 -0.76
C LEU A 142 0.13 -0.38 -0.71
N MET A 143 -0.18 -1.28 -1.64
CA MET A 143 -1.42 -2.03 -1.65
C MET A 143 -1.23 -3.35 -0.90
N LEU A 144 -2.24 -3.76 -0.15
CA LEU A 144 -2.37 -5.10 0.42
C LEU A 144 -3.70 -5.70 0.02
N ASP A 145 -3.63 -6.82 -0.68
CA ASP A 145 -4.77 -7.70 -0.93
C ASP A 145 -5.09 -8.51 0.33
N VAL A 146 -6.30 -8.34 0.86
CA VAL A 146 -6.81 -9.12 1.99
C VAL A 146 -7.96 -10.04 1.59
N SER A 147 -8.27 -10.07 0.29
CA SER A 147 -9.36 -10.86 -0.27
C SER A 147 -8.91 -12.27 -0.60
N ARG A 148 -7.79 -12.44 -1.32
CA ARG A 148 -7.26 -13.77 -1.66
C ARG A 148 -6.86 -14.52 -0.39
N HIS A 149 -6.08 -13.88 0.49
CA HIS A 149 -5.90 -14.36 1.86
C HIS A 149 -6.19 -13.27 2.88
N PHE A 150 -7.07 -13.56 3.81
CA PHE A 150 -7.45 -12.62 4.86
C PHE A 150 -6.31 -12.39 5.85
N MET A 151 -5.96 -11.14 6.06
CA MET A 151 -4.99 -10.73 7.08
C MET A 151 -5.73 -10.17 8.29
N PRO A 152 -5.51 -10.73 9.50
CA PRO A 152 -6.11 -10.21 10.72
C PRO A 152 -5.75 -8.73 10.96
N LYS A 153 -6.62 -8.00 11.65
CA LYS A 153 -6.43 -6.57 11.97
C LYS A 153 -5.03 -6.26 12.52
N ASP A 154 -4.51 -7.08 13.45
CA ASP A 154 -3.17 -6.86 14.01
C ASP A 154 -2.07 -6.91 12.95
N GLY A 155 -2.23 -7.76 11.93
CA GLY A 155 -1.33 -7.81 10.77
C GLY A 155 -1.39 -6.52 9.96
N VAL A 156 -2.60 -5.95 9.76
CA VAL A 156 -2.79 -4.68 9.05
C VAL A 156 -2.18 -3.51 9.85
N LEU A 157 -2.42 -3.44 11.16
CA LEU A 157 -1.82 -2.40 12.02
C LEU A 157 -0.29 -2.48 11.98
N ARG A 158 0.27 -3.68 12.04
CA ARG A 158 1.71 -3.90 11.88
C ARG A 158 2.21 -3.47 10.50
N TYR A 159 1.44 -3.71 9.46
CA TYR A 159 1.79 -3.31 8.09
C TYR A 159 1.87 -1.78 7.96
N LEU A 160 0.96 -1.06 8.60
CA LEU A 160 0.99 0.41 8.70
C LEU A 160 2.25 0.91 9.45
N ASP A 161 2.70 0.21 10.50
CA ASP A 161 3.97 0.53 11.16
C ASP A 161 5.18 0.36 10.23
N LEU A 162 5.18 -0.70 9.41
CA LEU A 162 6.23 -0.94 8.41
C LEU A 162 6.23 0.12 7.32
N MET A 163 5.04 0.51 6.84
CA MET A 163 4.88 1.62 5.89
C MET A 163 5.45 2.92 6.45
N ALA A 164 5.08 3.27 7.69
CA ALA A 164 5.56 4.48 8.37
C ALA A 164 7.09 4.49 8.54
N ALA A 165 7.69 3.35 8.91
CA ALA A 165 9.14 3.21 9.03
C ALA A 165 9.88 3.45 7.70
N HIS A 166 9.21 3.23 6.56
CA HIS A 166 9.70 3.43 5.21
C HIS A 166 9.18 4.72 4.55
N LYS A 167 8.56 5.63 5.32
CA LYS A 167 8.00 6.91 4.86
C LYS A 167 6.97 6.80 3.72
N LEU A 168 6.23 5.69 3.66
CA LEU A 168 5.07 5.53 2.77
C LEU A 168 3.84 6.16 3.43
N ASN A 169 2.96 6.78 2.63
CA ASN A 169 1.86 7.60 3.13
C ASN A 169 0.47 7.24 2.58
N VAL A 170 0.37 6.26 1.69
CA VAL A 170 -0.92 5.79 1.18
C VAL A 170 -1.01 4.28 1.30
N PHE A 171 -1.97 3.81 2.06
CA PHE A 171 -2.33 2.40 2.17
C PHE A 171 -3.53 2.11 1.28
N HIS A 172 -3.30 1.44 0.15
CA HIS A 172 -4.36 0.96 -0.72
C HIS A 172 -4.87 -0.38 -0.17
N PHE A 173 -6.12 -0.40 0.27
CA PHE A 173 -6.71 -1.52 0.98
C PHE A 173 -7.67 -2.27 0.05
N HIS A 174 -7.19 -3.35 -0.58
CA HIS A 174 -7.97 -4.16 -1.50
C HIS A 174 -8.88 -5.12 -0.72
N LEU A 175 -10.13 -4.69 -0.52
CA LEU A 175 -11.07 -5.26 0.45
C LEU A 175 -12.00 -6.31 -0.14
N THR A 176 -12.16 -6.36 -1.48
CA THR A 176 -13.13 -7.25 -2.13
C THR A 176 -12.56 -7.83 -3.42
N ASP A 177 -12.85 -9.10 -3.65
CA ASP A 177 -12.48 -9.83 -4.86
C ASP A 177 -13.34 -11.11 -4.97
N ASP A 178 -13.14 -11.92 -6.01
CA ASP A 178 -13.83 -13.18 -6.25
C ASP A 178 -13.73 -14.16 -5.07
N GLN A 179 -12.60 -14.12 -4.33
CA GLN A 179 -12.26 -15.05 -3.26
C GLN A 179 -12.65 -14.57 -1.87
N GLY A 180 -13.20 -13.35 -1.75
CA GLY A 180 -13.67 -12.87 -0.47
C GLY A 180 -14.10 -11.41 -0.43
N TRP A 181 -15.11 -11.14 0.36
CA TRP A 181 -15.57 -9.81 0.76
C TRP A 181 -15.14 -9.52 2.19
N ARG A 182 -14.35 -8.48 2.46
CA ARG A 182 -13.64 -8.32 3.73
C ARG A 182 -14.12 -7.15 4.61
N ILE A 183 -15.13 -6.40 4.22
CA ILE A 183 -15.63 -5.27 4.98
C ILE A 183 -17.11 -5.44 5.34
N GLU A 184 -17.45 -5.20 6.61
CA GLU A 184 -18.84 -5.20 7.07
C GLU A 184 -19.62 -4.03 6.45
N ILE A 185 -20.73 -4.36 5.76
CA ILE A 185 -21.73 -3.43 5.28
C ILE A 185 -23.05 -3.77 5.98
N LYS A 186 -23.46 -2.94 6.91
CA LYS A 186 -24.63 -3.24 7.79
C LYS A 186 -25.93 -3.36 7.03
N ARG A 187 -26.06 -2.60 5.94
CA ARG A 187 -27.22 -2.68 5.03
C ARG A 187 -27.30 -4.04 4.32
N TYR A 188 -26.16 -4.68 4.07
CA TYR A 188 -26.05 -5.91 3.30
C TYR A 188 -25.25 -6.98 4.07
N PRO A 189 -25.81 -7.55 5.17
CA PRO A 189 -25.06 -8.43 6.08
C PRO A 189 -24.55 -9.71 5.41
N ARG A 190 -25.24 -10.22 4.38
CA ARG A 190 -24.79 -11.43 3.67
C ARG A 190 -23.46 -11.26 2.95
N LEU A 191 -23.01 -10.02 2.67
CA LEU A 191 -21.67 -9.78 2.12
C LEU A 191 -20.58 -10.36 3.03
N THR A 192 -20.77 -10.30 4.37
CA THR A 192 -19.83 -10.89 5.33
C THR A 192 -20.28 -12.25 5.86
N GLU A 193 -21.59 -12.51 5.97
CA GLU A 193 -22.10 -13.82 6.41
C GLU A 193 -21.79 -14.94 5.39
N VAL A 194 -21.82 -14.63 4.09
CA VAL A 194 -21.59 -15.56 2.99
C VAL A 194 -20.31 -15.21 2.25
N GLY A 195 -20.17 -13.95 1.79
CA GLY A 195 -19.11 -13.53 0.89
C GLY A 195 -17.71 -13.54 1.52
N SER A 196 -17.59 -13.58 2.86
CA SER A 196 -16.29 -13.57 3.54
C SER A 196 -15.67 -14.96 3.74
N TRP A 197 -16.32 -16.03 3.32
CA TRP A 197 -15.90 -17.41 3.58
C TRP A 197 -15.91 -18.29 2.32
N ARG A 198 -14.88 -19.13 2.19
CA ARG A 198 -14.81 -20.21 1.21
C ARG A 198 -14.46 -21.54 1.86
N ALA A 199 -14.93 -22.64 1.29
CA ALA A 199 -14.82 -23.96 1.91
C ALA A 199 -13.39 -24.51 1.89
N ARG A 200 -12.59 -24.13 0.90
CA ARG A 200 -11.20 -24.55 0.70
C ARG A 200 -10.46 -23.48 -0.11
N THR A 201 -9.17 -23.65 -0.28
CA THR A 201 -8.33 -22.71 -1.04
C THR A 201 -7.38 -23.47 -1.96
N LYS A 202 -7.23 -23.02 -3.20
CA LYS A 202 -6.20 -23.49 -4.10
C LYS A 202 -4.82 -23.24 -3.46
N PHE A 203 -3.95 -24.25 -3.45
CA PHE A 203 -2.62 -24.15 -2.89
C PHE A 203 -1.56 -24.11 -4.01
N GLY A 204 -0.78 -23.06 -4.03
CA GLY A 204 0.13 -22.75 -5.14
C GLY A 204 -0.56 -22.03 -6.29
N HIS A 205 -0.02 -22.15 -7.50
CA HIS A 205 -0.59 -21.56 -8.71
C HIS A 205 -1.99 -22.15 -9.05
N GLY A 206 -2.83 -21.38 -9.75
CA GLY A 206 -4.17 -21.80 -10.16
C GLY A 206 -4.28 -23.16 -10.90
N ALA A 207 -3.22 -23.54 -11.63
CA ALA A 207 -3.12 -24.86 -12.27
C ALA A 207 -2.55 -25.97 -11.36
N SER A 208 -2.18 -25.66 -10.10
CA SER A 208 -1.70 -26.67 -9.14
C SER A 208 -2.82 -27.68 -8.84
N PRO A 209 -2.52 -28.99 -8.70
CA PRO A 209 -3.50 -29.96 -8.25
C PRO A 209 -3.77 -29.92 -6.74
N LEU A 210 -3.02 -29.10 -5.99
CA LEU A 210 -3.08 -29.07 -4.54
C LEU A 210 -4.19 -28.12 -4.03
N TRP A 211 -4.82 -28.54 -2.94
CA TRP A 211 -5.84 -27.77 -2.24
C TRP A 211 -5.59 -27.78 -0.75
N GLU A 212 -5.83 -26.68 -0.11
CA GLU A 212 -5.98 -26.60 1.34
C GLU A 212 -7.46 -26.86 1.65
N GLU A 213 -7.76 -28.09 2.11
CA GLU A 213 -9.11 -28.58 2.37
C GLU A 213 -9.61 -28.12 3.76
N LYS A 214 -9.50 -26.81 4.03
CA LYS A 214 -10.06 -26.18 5.23
C LYS A 214 -10.75 -24.88 4.87
N PRO A 215 -11.81 -24.49 5.58
CA PRO A 215 -12.44 -23.18 5.38
C PRO A 215 -11.43 -22.05 5.61
N HIS A 216 -11.49 -21.03 4.74
CA HIS A 216 -10.73 -19.80 4.87
C HIS A 216 -11.67 -18.61 4.83
N GLY A 217 -11.41 -17.61 5.67
CA GLY A 217 -12.20 -16.38 5.64
C GLY A 217 -11.94 -15.47 6.81
N GLY A 218 -12.71 -14.41 6.84
CA GLY A 218 -12.66 -13.34 7.83
C GLY A 218 -13.11 -12.04 7.21
N PHE A 219 -13.41 -11.07 8.04
CA PHE A 219 -13.75 -9.71 7.62
C PHE A 219 -13.43 -8.73 8.74
N TYR A 220 -13.38 -7.46 8.40
CA TYR A 220 -13.25 -6.36 9.35
C TYR A 220 -14.64 -5.80 9.66
N THR A 221 -14.97 -5.69 10.96
CA THR A 221 -16.13 -4.92 11.39
C THR A 221 -15.92 -3.44 11.10
N GLN A 222 -16.99 -2.65 11.08
CA GLN A 222 -16.84 -1.21 10.91
C GLN A 222 -16.00 -0.57 12.01
N ASP A 223 -16.01 -1.13 13.23
CA ASP A 223 -15.17 -0.64 14.31
C ASP A 223 -13.71 -1.01 14.12
N ASP A 224 -13.41 -2.19 13.54
CA ASP A 224 -12.05 -2.54 13.11
C ASP A 224 -11.52 -1.57 12.04
N ILE A 225 -12.36 -1.22 11.06
CA ILE A 225 -12.00 -0.23 10.03
C ILE A 225 -11.74 1.15 10.65
N ARG A 226 -12.59 1.62 11.57
CA ARG A 226 -12.37 2.89 12.27
C ARG A 226 -11.05 2.90 13.04
N GLU A 227 -10.69 1.79 13.69
CA GLU A 227 -9.41 1.64 14.38
C GLU A 227 -8.24 1.66 13.39
N ILE A 228 -8.32 0.91 12.28
CA ILE A 228 -7.29 0.92 11.23
C ILE A 228 -7.08 2.33 10.67
N VAL A 229 -8.15 3.04 10.33
CA VAL A 229 -8.09 4.40 9.78
C VAL A 229 -7.50 5.39 10.80
N ALA A 230 -7.90 5.31 12.06
CA ALA A 230 -7.36 6.16 13.11
C ALA A 230 -5.86 5.87 13.36
N TYR A 231 -5.48 4.60 13.39
CA TYR A 231 -4.09 4.17 13.56
C TYR A 231 -3.19 4.61 12.39
N ALA A 232 -3.70 4.54 11.16
CA ALA A 232 -3.04 5.06 9.98
C ALA A 232 -2.87 6.59 10.04
N ALA A 233 -3.93 7.31 10.44
CA ALA A 233 -3.92 8.77 10.55
C ALA A 233 -2.86 9.28 11.56
N GLU A 234 -2.65 8.58 12.69
CA GLU A 234 -1.58 8.90 13.64
C GLU A 234 -0.18 8.74 13.04
N ARG A 235 -0.06 8.00 11.93
CA ARG A 235 1.18 7.77 11.15
C ARG A 235 1.24 8.58 9.87
N HIS A 236 0.30 9.51 9.69
CA HIS A 236 0.17 10.31 8.46
C HIS A 236 0.03 9.44 7.20
N ILE A 237 -0.66 8.30 7.32
CA ILE A 237 -1.01 7.40 6.23
C ILE A 237 -2.49 7.54 5.92
N THR A 238 -2.81 7.80 4.66
CA THR A 238 -4.18 7.79 4.15
C THR A 238 -4.55 6.37 3.73
N VAL A 239 -5.69 5.86 4.20
CA VAL A 239 -6.23 4.58 3.76
C VAL A 239 -7.17 4.81 2.59
N VAL A 240 -6.83 4.30 1.42
CA VAL A 240 -7.67 4.31 0.21
C VAL A 240 -8.34 2.94 0.10
N PRO A 241 -9.65 2.83 0.34
CA PRO A 241 -10.36 1.57 0.22
C PRO A 241 -10.62 1.23 -1.24
N GLU A 242 -10.58 -0.06 -1.57
CA GLU A 242 -11.02 -0.59 -2.85
C GLU A 242 -12.21 -1.53 -2.69
N ILE A 243 -13.25 -1.28 -3.48
CA ILE A 243 -14.36 -2.17 -3.74
C ILE A 243 -14.38 -2.43 -5.24
N ASP A 244 -13.95 -3.61 -5.64
CA ASP A 244 -13.75 -3.93 -7.05
C ASP A 244 -15.07 -4.23 -7.76
N VAL A 245 -15.30 -3.55 -8.88
CA VAL A 245 -16.48 -3.65 -9.75
C VAL A 245 -16.13 -3.28 -11.19
N PRO A 246 -16.81 -3.87 -12.21
CA PRO A 246 -17.84 -4.91 -12.17
C PRO A 246 -17.26 -6.32 -12.26
N GLY A 247 -15.95 -6.48 -12.53
CA GLY A 247 -15.20 -7.73 -12.40
C GLY A 247 -14.94 -8.07 -10.93
N HIS A 248 -14.21 -9.16 -10.68
CA HIS A 248 -13.75 -9.58 -9.33
C HIS A 248 -14.84 -9.55 -8.25
N SER A 249 -16.09 -9.88 -8.64
CA SER A 249 -17.29 -9.69 -7.81
C SER A 249 -17.99 -10.99 -7.43
N GLN A 250 -17.38 -12.16 -7.68
CA GLN A 250 -18.06 -13.44 -7.41
C GLN A 250 -18.44 -13.63 -5.94
N ALA A 251 -17.65 -13.13 -4.98
CA ALA A 251 -18.01 -13.21 -3.56
C ALA A 251 -19.30 -12.42 -3.27
N ALA A 252 -19.47 -11.25 -3.88
CA ALA A 252 -20.70 -10.46 -3.76
C ALA A 252 -21.90 -11.15 -4.43
N ILE A 253 -21.70 -11.73 -5.61
CA ILE A 253 -22.75 -12.48 -6.33
C ILE A 253 -23.15 -13.74 -5.55
N ALA A 254 -22.22 -14.47 -4.97
CA ALA A 254 -22.51 -15.61 -4.09
C ALA A 254 -23.36 -15.21 -2.87
N ALA A 255 -23.16 -14.02 -2.34
CA ALA A 255 -23.94 -13.47 -1.25
C ALA A 255 -25.32 -12.95 -1.70
N TYR A 256 -25.40 -12.33 -2.86
CA TYR A 256 -26.60 -11.70 -3.44
C TYR A 256 -26.68 -12.09 -4.93
N PRO A 257 -27.26 -13.27 -5.24
CA PRO A 257 -27.28 -13.82 -6.58
C PRO A 257 -27.92 -12.92 -7.65
N GLU A 258 -28.82 -12.03 -7.25
CA GLU A 258 -29.47 -11.04 -8.12
C GLU A 258 -28.51 -9.98 -8.68
N LEU A 259 -27.29 -9.89 -8.18
CA LEU A 259 -26.25 -8.99 -8.70
C LEU A 259 -25.57 -9.52 -9.97
N GLY A 260 -25.64 -10.84 -10.20
CA GLY A 260 -25.04 -11.49 -11.37
C GLY A 260 -25.98 -11.57 -12.58
N ASN A 261 -25.47 -12.13 -13.68
CA ASN A 261 -26.18 -12.28 -14.95
C ASN A 261 -27.11 -13.51 -14.92
N THR A 262 -28.26 -13.38 -14.25
CA THR A 262 -29.21 -14.46 -13.95
C THR A 262 -29.91 -15.03 -15.18
N ASP A 263 -29.87 -14.34 -16.31
CA ASP A 263 -30.40 -14.79 -17.60
C ASP A 263 -29.39 -15.61 -18.44
N VAL A 264 -28.15 -15.73 -17.96
CA VAL A 264 -27.07 -16.51 -18.57
C VAL A 264 -26.76 -17.77 -17.77
N ILE A 265 -26.63 -17.62 -16.44
CA ILE A 265 -26.25 -18.72 -15.53
C ILE A 265 -27.18 -18.79 -14.31
N ASP A 266 -27.20 -19.93 -13.64
CA ASP A 266 -27.79 -20.05 -12.29
C ASP A 266 -26.86 -19.47 -11.24
N THR A 267 -26.99 -18.18 -10.98
CA THR A 267 -26.17 -17.45 -9.98
C THR A 267 -26.42 -17.94 -8.55
N THR A 268 -27.55 -18.61 -8.28
CA THR A 268 -27.84 -19.16 -6.94
C THR A 268 -26.95 -20.36 -6.58
N SER A 269 -26.32 -20.98 -7.56
CA SER A 269 -25.38 -22.07 -7.39
C SER A 269 -23.95 -21.63 -7.13
N LEU A 270 -23.65 -20.33 -7.29
CA LEU A 270 -22.31 -19.79 -7.10
C LEU A 270 -21.93 -19.79 -5.61
N THR A 271 -20.68 -20.10 -5.37
CA THR A 271 -20.02 -19.96 -4.08
C THR A 271 -18.89 -18.94 -4.19
N VAL A 272 -18.39 -18.46 -3.05
CA VAL A 272 -17.15 -17.68 -3.02
C VAL A 272 -16.06 -18.49 -3.71
N TRP A 273 -15.32 -17.87 -4.61
CA TRP A 273 -14.36 -18.59 -5.46
C TRP A 273 -13.18 -19.13 -4.64
N ASP A 274 -12.77 -20.35 -4.94
CA ASP A 274 -11.73 -21.06 -4.19
C ASP A 274 -10.43 -21.26 -4.98
N ASN A 275 -10.38 -20.72 -6.22
CA ASN A 275 -9.23 -20.81 -7.13
C ASN A 275 -8.65 -19.41 -7.42
N TRP A 276 -7.58 -19.35 -8.22
CA TRP A 276 -6.88 -18.13 -8.64
C TRP A 276 -7.05 -17.86 -10.13
N GLY A 277 -7.03 -16.58 -10.49
CA GLY A 277 -7.19 -16.06 -11.83
C GLY A 277 -8.37 -15.11 -11.94
N VAL A 278 -8.94 -14.97 -13.13
CA VAL A 278 -10.08 -14.10 -13.44
C VAL A 278 -11.35 -14.92 -13.49
N SER A 279 -12.34 -14.59 -12.66
CA SER A 279 -13.68 -15.20 -12.73
C SER A 279 -14.45 -14.65 -13.92
N LEU A 280 -15.21 -15.52 -14.60
CA LEU A 280 -16.16 -15.10 -15.64
C LEU A 280 -17.45 -14.51 -15.06
N ASN A 281 -17.66 -14.63 -13.73
CA ASN A 281 -18.87 -14.17 -13.06
C ASN A 281 -18.73 -12.71 -12.65
N VAL A 282 -19.27 -11.84 -13.50
CA VAL A 282 -19.24 -10.39 -13.33
C VAL A 282 -20.63 -9.85 -12.95
N LEU A 283 -20.68 -8.65 -12.41
CA LEU A 283 -21.93 -7.97 -12.08
C LEU A 283 -22.79 -7.73 -13.33
N ALA A 284 -24.09 -7.91 -13.19
CA ALA A 284 -25.06 -7.45 -14.19
C ALA A 284 -25.24 -5.92 -14.07
N PRO A 285 -25.13 -5.14 -15.15
CA PRO A 285 -25.17 -3.68 -15.12
C PRO A 285 -26.61 -3.14 -15.02
N THR A 286 -27.33 -3.58 -13.99
CA THR A 286 -28.72 -3.21 -13.74
C THR A 286 -28.84 -2.03 -12.79
N ASP A 287 -29.99 -1.33 -12.83
CA ASP A 287 -30.28 -0.26 -11.85
C ASP A 287 -30.31 -0.79 -10.40
N ASN A 288 -30.63 -2.08 -10.21
CA ASN A 288 -30.57 -2.71 -8.90
C ASN A 288 -29.12 -2.83 -8.41
N THR A 289 -28.23 -3.28 -9.27
CA THR A 289 -26.78 -3.37 -8.98
C THR A 289 -26.19 -2.01 -8.66
N LEU A 290 -26.53 -0.98 -9.45
CA LEU A 290 -26.07 0.38 -9.19
C LEU A 290 -26.52 0.88 -7.80
N ARG A 291 -27.82 0.75 -7.48
CA ARG A 291 -28.34 1.14 -6.15
C ARG A 291 -27.75 0.33 -5.00
N PHE A 292 -27.46 -0.94 -5.24
CA PHE A 292 -26.81 -1.79 -4.24
C PHE A 292 -25.43 -1.25 -3.90
N TYR A 293 -24.58 -0.98 -4.90
CA TYR A 293 -23.24 -0.47 -4.68
C TYR A 293 -23.22 1.01 -4.22
N GLU A 294 -24.20 1.83 -4.63
CA GLU A 294 -24.40 3.14 -3.99
C GLU A 294 -24.58 2.99 -2.47
N GLY A 295 -25.38 2.01 -2.01
CA GLY A 295 -25.56 1.70 -0.60
C GLY A 295 -24.31 1.17 0.08
N VAL A 296 -23.46 0.42 -0.63
CA VAL A 296 -22.13 0.00 -0.14
C VAL A 296 -21.22 1.22 0.02
N PHE A 297 -21.12 2.05 -1.00
CA PHE A 297 -20.27 3.25 -0.96
C PHE A 297 -20.76 4.28 0.06
N GLU A 298 -22.07 4.41 0.34
CA GLU A 298 -22.57 5.27 1.42
C GLU A 298 -21.91 4.93 2.75
N GLU A 299 -21.90 3.64 3.14
CA GLU A 299 -21.28 3.21 4.40
C GLU A 299 -19.74 3.32 4.35
N LEU A 300 -19.14 3.09 3.18
CA LEU A 300 -17.70 3.24 2.97
C LEU A 300 -17.23 4.68 3.21
N LEU A 301 -17.97 5.67 2.68
CA LEU A 301 -17.65 7.10 2.84
C LEU A 301 -17.74 7.59 4.29
N GLU A 302 -18.54 6.93 5.15
CA GLU A 302 -18.58 7.22 6.58
C GLU A 302 -17.34 6.68 7.34
N LEU A 303 -16.70 5.64 6.79
CA LEU A 303 -15.57 4.97 7.44
C LEU A 303 -14.21 5.52 6.98
N PHE A 304 -14.11 5.92 5.70
CA PHE A 304 -12.86 6.35 5.09
C PHE A 304 -12.88 7.83 4.73
N PRO A 305 -12.02 8.65 5.35
CA PRO A 305 -11.93 10.08 5.02
C PRO A 305 -11.13 10.39 3.75
N SER A 306 -10.60 9.36 3.06
CA SER A 306 -9.79 9.51 1.85
C SER A 306 -10.48 10.32 0.76
N GLU A 307 -9.74 11.19 0.10
CA GLU A 307 -10.18 11.87 -1.12
C GLU A 307 -10.53 10.87 -2.22
N PHE A 308 -9.71 9.82 -2.35
CA PHE A 308 -9.87 8.79 -3.38
C PHE A 308 -10.62 7.57 -2.84
N ILE A 309 -11.49 7.02 -3.68
CA ILE A 309 -12.13 5.72 -3.51
C ILE A 309 -11.76 4.88 -4.73
N HIS A 310 -11.09 3.75 -4.52
CA HIS A 310 -10.72 2.84 -5.58
C HIS A 310 -11.86 1.89 -5.88
N ILE A 311 -12.21 1.74 -7.15
CA ILE A 311 -13.34 0.90 -7.57
C ILE A 311 -12.90 -0.30 -8.40
N GLY A 312 -11.60 -0.60 -8.49
CA GLY A 312 -11.07 -1.67 -9.32
C GLY A 312 -11.22 -1.35 -10.80
N GLY A 313 -12.05 -2.08 -11.47
CA GLY A 313 -12.38 -1.90 -12.90
C GLY A 313 -11.54 -2.74 -13.84
N ASP A 314 -10.64 -3.56 -13.30
CA ASP A 314 -9.75 -4.43 -14.05
C ASP A 314 -10.41 -5.76 -14.44
N GLU A 315 -9.83 -6.37 -15.45
CA GLU A 315 -10.07 -7.76 -15.86
C GLU A 315 -11.56 -8.18 -15.95
N CYS A 316 -12.47 -7.24 -16.21
CA CYS A 316 -13.90 -7.54 -16.34
C CYS A 316 -14.18 -8.41 -17.56
N ALA A 317 -14.49 -9.68 -17.33
CA ALA A 317 -14.86 -10.62 -18.37
C ALA A 317 -16.16 -10.20 -19.07
N LYS A 318 -16.19 -10.19 -20.42
CA LYS A 318 -17.33 -9.71 -21.20
C LYS A 318 -18.24 -10.85 -21.70
N GLU A 319 -17.87 -12.11 -21.47
CA GLU A 319 -18.56 -13.29 -21.99
C GLU A 319 -20.04 -13.31 -21.59
N GLN A 320 -20.31 -13.18 -20.29
CA GLN A 320 -21.68 -13.17 -19.78
C GLN A 320 -22.49 -11.97 -20.30
N TRP A 321 -21.86 -10.81 -20.44
CA TRP A 321 -22.54 -9.65 -21.00
C TRP A 321 -22.91 -9.82 -22.46
N ARG A 322 -22.04 -10.48 -23.27
CA ARG A 322 -22.32 -10.80 -24.67
C ARG A 322 -23.45 -11.81 -24.81
N GLU A 323 -23.54 -12.77 -23.91
CA GLU A 323 -24.55 -13.83 -23.92
C GLU A 323 -25.88 -13.41 -23.28
N SER A 324 -25.93 -12.36 -22.48
CA SER A 324 -27.11 -11.90 -21.75
C SER A 324 -28.05 -11.07 -22.63
N PRO A 325 -29.27 -11.55 -22.92
CA PRO A 325 -30.26 -10.76 -23.64
C PRO A 325 -30.62 -9.44 -22.95
N SER A 326 -30.65 -9.42 -21.61
CA SER A 326 -30.98 -8.23 -20.85
C SER A 326 -29.84 -7.20 -20.89
N VAL A 327 -28.58 -7.62 -20.87
CA VAL A 327 -27.43 -6.72 -21.02
C VAL A 327 -27.35 -6.16 -22.43
N GLN A 328 -27.57 -7.00 -23.47
CA GLN A 328 -27.58 -6.52 -24.86
C GLN A 328 -28.69 -5.49 -25.09
N ALA A 329 -29.90 -5.72 -24.53
CA ALA A 329 -30.97 -4.73 -24.56
C ALA A 329 -30.60 -3.42 -23.84
N ARG A 330 -29.84 -3.53 -22.76
CA ARG A 330 -29.33 -2.33 -22.00
C ARG A 330 -28.32 -1.54 -22.82
N ILE A 331 -27.40 -2.19 -23.53
CA ILE A 331 -26.47 -1.55 -24.47
C ILE A 331 -27.24 -0.75 -25.54
N GLU A 332 -28.26 -1.40 -26.15
CA GLU A 332 -29.10 -0.74 -27.15
C GLU A 332 -29.90 0.43 -26.58
N GLU A 333 -30.51 0.27 -25.38
CA GLU A 333 -31.28 1.32 -24.69
C GLU A 333 -30.39 2.55 -24.38
N LEU A 334 -29.15 2.33 -23.97
CA LEU A 334 -28.21 3.40 -23.65
C LEU A 334 -27.51 3.98 -24.88
N GLY A 335 -27.68 3.36 -26.06
CA GLY A 335 -27.05 3.78 -27.31
C GLY A 335 -25.55 3.58 -27.33
N LEU A 336 -25.05 2.57 -26.61
CA LEU A 336 -23.64 2.21 -26.52
C LEU A 336 -23.25 1.28 -27.66
N ALA A 337 -21.96 1.27 -28.03
CA ALA A 337 -21.45 0.47 -29.13
C ALA A 337 -21.25 -1.02 -28.75
N ASP A 338 -20.77 -1.26 -27.54
CA ASP A 338 -20.34 -2.60 -27.09
C ASP A 338 -20.26 -2.71 -25.55
N GLU A 339 -19.72 -3.82 -25.06
CA GLU A 339 -19.53 -4.12 -23.66
C GLU A 339 -18.43 -3.27 -23.00
N ASP A 340 -17.46 -2.74 -23.75
CA ASP A 340 -16.42 -1.87 -23.23
C ASP A 340 -16.98 -0.47 -22.94
N GLU A 341 -17.82 0.05 -23.82
CA GLU A 341 -18.57 1.29 -23.53
C GLU A 341 -19.57 1.09 -22.38
N LEU A 342 -20.15 -0.11 -22.24
CA LEU A 342 -21.02 -0.44 -21.10
C LEU A 342 -20.25 -0.43 -19.78
N GLN A 343 -19.04 -0.96 -19.76
CA GLN A 343 -18.17 -0.87 -18.56
C GLN A 343 -17.83 0.59 -18.26
N SER A 344 -17.44 1.37 -19.25
CA SER A 344 -17.19 2.80 -19.09
C SER A 344 -18.43 3.55 -18.55
N TRP A 345 -19.62 3.24 -19.04
CA TRP A 345 -20.87 3.78 -18.53
C TRP A 345 -21.09 3.42 -17.05
N PHE A 346 -20.83 2.16 -16.67
CA PHE A 346 -20.97 1.66 -15.30
C PHE A 346 -19.99 2.39 -14.35
N ILE A 347 -18.73 2.50 -14.74
CA ILE A 347 -17.69 3.25 -14.00
C ILE A 347 -18.06 4.74 -13.90
N GLY A 348 -18.49 5.33 -15.03
CA GLY A 348 -18.91 6.74 -15.08
C GLY A 348 -20.12 7.08 -14.21
N HIS A 349 -20.99 6.09 -13.91
CA HIS A 349 -22.06 6.25 -12.94
C HIS A 349 -21.49 6.52 -11.54
N PHE A 350 -20.52 5.69 -11.10
CA PHE A 350 -19.91 5.84 -9.79
C PHE A 350 -18.97 7.04 -9.69
N ASP A 351 -18.30 7.42 -10.77
CA ASP A 351 -17.54 8.67 -10.80
C ASP A 351 -18.43 9.89 -10.50
N LYS A 352 -19.56 10.01 -11.18
CA LYS A 352 -20.54 11.09 -10.94
C LYS A 352 -21.10 11.03 -9.52
N TRP A 353 -21.40 9.82 -9.04
CA TRP A 353 -21.98 9.60 -7.73
C TRP A 353 -21.00 9.97 -6.60
N LEU A 354 -19.72 9.59 -6.72
CA LEU A 354 -18.65 9.93 -5.78
C LEU A 354 -18.30 11.42 -5.83
N SER A 355 -18.17 12.00 -7.04
CA SER A 355 -17.87 13.41 -7.25
C SER A 355 -18.94 14.32 -6.63
N ALA A 356 -20.23 13.96 -6.74
CA ALA A 356 -21.31 14.68 -6.09
C ALA A 356 -21.23 14.69 -4.55
N ARG A 357 -20.40 13.81 -3.97
CA ARG A 357 -20.13 13.69 -2.54
C ARG A 357 -18.74 14.18 -2.13
N GLY A 358 -18.05 14.88 -3.04
CA GLY A 358 -16.73 15.45 -2.80
C GLY A 358 -15.61 14.42 -2.73
N ARG A 359 -15.79 13.26 -3.36
CA ARG A 359 -14.77 12.22 -3.49
C ARG A 359 -14.35 12.05 -4.94
N ARG A 360 -13.16 11.51 -5.15
CA ARG A 360 -12.62 11.21 -6.48
C ARG A 360 -12.54 9.70 -6.68
N LEU A 361 -12.96 9.26 -7.85
CA LEU A 361 -12.76 7.88 -8.27
C LEU A 361 -11.32 7.67 -8.69
N ILE A 362 -10.77 6.53 -8.32
CA ILE A 362 -9.53 5.97 -8.91
C ILE A 362 -9.82 4.51 -9.27
N GLY A 363 -9.25 4.02 -10.36
CA GLY A 363 -9.38 2.62 -10.76
C GLY A 363 -8.15 2.14 -11.52
N TRP A 364 -8.07 0.84 -11.77
CA TRP A 364 -7.03 0.25 -12.59
C TRP A 364 -7.14 0.76 -14.02
N ASP A 365 -6.09 0.62 -14.81
CA ASP A 365 -5.99 1.35 -16.08
C ASP A 365 -6.94 0.86 -17.19
N GLU A 366 -7.68 -0.23 -16.97
CA GLU A 366 -8.80 -0.66 -17.83
C GLU A 366 -9.97 0.34 -17.85
N ILE A 367 -10.09 1.21 -16.83
CA ILE A 367 -11.13 2.26 -16.84
C ILE A 367 -10.93 3.30 -17.96
N LEU A 368 -9.78 3.28 -18.63
CA LEU A 368 -9.53 4.07 -19.86
C LEU A 368 -10.28 3.51 -21.07
N GLU A 369 -10.59 2.21 -21.08
CA GLU A 369 -11.27 1.55 -22.17
C GLU A 369 -12.72 2.04 -22.27
N GLY A 370 -13.20 2.36 -23.47
CA GLY A 370 -14.54 2.95 -23.66
C GLY A 370 -14.69 4.41 -23.23
N GLY A 371 -13.64 5.05 -22.68
CA GLY A 371 -13.61 6.47 -22.29
C GLY A 371 -13.54 6.69 -20.78
N LEU A 372 -12.59 7.54 -20.35
CA LEU A 372 -12.38 7.86 -18.95
C LEU A 372 -13.31 8.98 -18.47
N ALA A 373 -13.88 8.81 -17.26
CA ALA A 373 -14.66 9.87 -16.60
C ALA A 373 -13.77 11.07 -16.22
N GLU A 374 -14.30 12.30 -16.36
CA GLU A 374 -13.54 13.55 -16.29
C GLU A 374 -12.74 13.74 -14.97
N GLY A 375 -13.27 13.27 -13.83
CA GLY A 375 -12.65 13.43 -12.52
C GLY A 375 -11.77 12.25 -12.08
N ALA A 376 -11.80 11.15 -12.82
CA ALA A 376 -11.16 9.90 -12.42
C ALA A 376 -9.62 9.99 -12.48
N ALA A 377 -8.97 9.31 -11.52
CA ALA A 377 -7.54 9.03 -11.54
C ALA A 377 -7.29 7.57 -11.95
N VAL A 378 -6.07 7.26 -12.39
CA VAL A 378 -5.72 5.96 -12.94
C VAL A 378 -4.56 5.33 -12.18
N SER A 379 -4.73 4.09 -11.74
CA SER A 379 -3.65 3.21 -11.27
C SER A 379 -3.11 2.41 -12.47
N SER A 380 -1.95 2.81 -13.00
CA SER A 380 -1.37 2.22 -14.21
C SER A 380 -0.54 0.99 -13.84
N TRP A 381 -1.09 -0.22 -14.09
CA TRP A 381 -0.48 -1.49 -13.69
C TRP A 381 0.00 -2.35 -14.88
N ARG A 382 -0.66 -2.30 -16.03
CA ARG A 382 -0.30 -3.10 -17.22
C ARG A 382 0.98 -2.62 -17.93
N GLY A 383 1.67 -1.66 -17.35
CA GLY A 383 2.88 -1.03 -17.86
C GLY A 383 2.77 0.49 -17.82
N TYR A 384 3.50 1.17 -18.70
CA TYR A 384 3.53 2.64 -18.72
C TYR A 384 2.55 3.27 -19.71
N ALA A 385 2.13 2.52 -20.73
CA ALA A 385 1.38 3.07 -21.86
C ALA A 385 0.06 3.75 -21.42
N ALA A 386 -0.70 3.08 -20.56
CA ALA A 386 -1.96 3.59 -20.03
C ALA A 386 -1.74 4.85 -19.15
N GLY A 387 -0.73 4.82 -18.28
CA GLY A 387 -0.38 5.97 -17.45
C GLY A 387 0.08 7.18 -18.26
N ILE A 388 0.86 6.97 -19.33
CA ILE A 388 1.26 8.02 -20.27
C ILE A 388 0.03 8.62 -20.97
N ALA A 389 -0.89 7.76 -21.44
CA ALA A 389 -2.11 8.20 -22.11
C ALA A 389 -2.99 9.02 -21.16
N ALA A 390 -3.19 8.58 -19.92
CA ALA A 390 -3.97 9.28 -18.92
C ALA A 390 -3.35 10.65 -18.55
N ALA A 391 -2.03 10.70 -18.28
CA ALA A 391 -1.33 11.94 -17.96
C ALA A 391 -1.40 12.96 -19.10
N ARG A 392 -1.26 12.52 -20.36
CA ARG A 392 -1.44 13.36 -21.55
C ARG A 392 -2.86 13.88 -21.72
N ALA A 393 -3.84 13.12 -21.27
CA ALA A 393 -5.25 13.55 -21.25
C ALA A 393 -5.58 14.46 -20.05
N GLY A 394 -4.64 14.73 -19.15
CA GLY A 394 -4.82 15.61 -17.99
C GLY A 394 -5.40 14.90 -16.75
N HIS A 395 -5.37 13.56 -16.71
CA HIS A 395 -5.78 12.78 -15.55
C HIS A 395 -4.63 12.47 -14.61
N ASP A 396 -4.91 12.50 -13.32
CA ASP A 396 -3.94 12.08 -12.31
C ASP A 396 -3.65 10.57 -12.39
N VAL A 397 -2.38 10.20 -12.21
CA VAL A 397 -1.90 8.83 -12.37
C VAL A 397 -1.08 8.39 -11.17
N VAL A 398 -1.32 7.17 -10.71
CA VAL A 398 -0.46 6.42 -9.79
C VAL A 398 0.25 5.32 -10.58
N MET A 399 1.58 5.36 -10.64
CA MET A 399 2.36 4.39 -11.39
C MET A 399 2.63 3.15 -10.54
N CYS A 400 2.10 2.01 -10.97
CA CYS A 400 2.28 0.72 -10.29
C CYS A 400 2.48 -0.45 -11.29
N PRO A 401 3.36 -0.31 -12.31
CA PRO A 401 3.50 -1.30 -13.37
C PRO A 401 3.94 -2.66 -12.81
N GLU A 402 3.23 -3.73 -13.22
CA GLU A 402 3.50 -5.10 -12.77
C GLU A 402 4.95 -5.52 -13.04
N GLN A 403 5.52 -5.02 -14.14
CA GLN A 403 6.90 -5.29 -14.55
C GLN A 403 7.95 -4.75 -13.56
N GLN A 404 7.56 -3.89 -12.62
CA GLN A 404 8.50 -3.19 -11.75
C GLN A 404 8.20 -3.39 -10.26
N VAL A 405 6.92 -3.28 -9.84
CA VAL A 405 6.56 -3.09 -8.44
C VAL A 405 5.46 -4.02 -7.93
N TYR A 406 5.18 -5.12 -8.64
CA TYR A 406 4.38 -6.23 -8.10
C TYR A 406 5.26 -7.11 -7.22
N LEU A 407 5.09 -6.99 -5.90
CA LEU A 407 5.93 -7.66 -4.92
C LEU A 407 5.51 -9.12 -4.63
N ASP A 408 4.47 -9.61 -5.28
CA ASP A 408 4.11 -11.03 -5.34
C ASP A 408 4.98 -11.83 -6.31
N TYR A 409 5.77 -11.17 -7.18
CA TYR A 409 6.71 -11.80 -8.09
C TYR A 409 7.95 -12.35 -7.37
N ARG A 410 8.65 -13.33 -7.99
CA ARG A 410 9.86 -13.95 -7.42
C ARG A 410 10.96 -12.92 -7.21
N GLN A 411 11.66 -13.05 -6.10
CA GLN A 411 12.81 -12.21 -5.80
C GLN A 411 14.12 -12.70 -6.43
N ASP A 412 14.14 -13.98 -6.87
CA ASP A 412 15.31 -14.60 -7.49
C ASP A 412 14.87 -15.78 -8.37
N ALA A 413 15.71 -16.14 -9.35
CA ALA A 413 15.48 -17.27 -10.26
C ALA A 413 15.85 -18.64 -9.64
N GLY A 414 16.40 -18.68 -8.44
CA GLY A 414 16.86 -19.89 -7.76
C GLY A 414 15.75 -20.91 -7.54
N ALA A 415 16.08 -22.19 -7.65
CA ALA A 415 15.12 -23.29 -7.49
C ALA A 415 14.54 -23.40 -6.07
N ASP A 416 15.18 -22.79 -5.10
CA ASP A 416 14.76 -22.77 -3.69
C ASP A 416 13.76 -21.64 -3.37
N GLU A 417 13.54 -20.70 -4.31
CA GLU A 417 12.55 -19.64 -4.11
C GLU A 417 11.16 -20.25 -3.92
N PRO A 418 10.45 -19.85 -2.87
CA PRO A 418 9.06 -20.27 -2.70
C PRO A 418 8.25 -19.78 -3.89
N VAL A 419 7.27 -20.59 -4.22
CA VAL A 419 6.42 -20.38 -5.37
C VAL A 419 5.69 -19.05 -5.28
N PRO A 420 5.85 -18.19 -6.26
CA PRO A 420 5.05 -17.01 -6.44
C PRO A 420 4.24 -17.09 -7.74
N ILE A 421 3.52 -16.02 -7.97
CA ILE A 421 2.87 -15.79 -9.25
C ILE A 421 3.89 -15.23 -10.21
N ALA A 422 4.42 -15.80 -11.17
CA ALA A 422 5.08 -15.27 -12.33
C ALA A 422 6.61 -15.01 -12.27
N TYR A 423 7.03 -13.85 -12.69
CA TYR A 423 8.35 -13.42 -13.16
C TYR A 423 9.32 -13.14 -12.00
N VAL A 424 10.59 -12.92 -12.31
CA VAL A 424 11.59 -12.49 -11.31
C VAL A 424 11.64 -10.98 -11.25
N ARG A 425 11.57 -10.41 -10.04
CA ARG A 425 11.83 -9.00 -9.75
C ARG A 425 12.73 -8.92 -8.53
N THR A 426 14.00 -8.65 -8.79
CA THR A 426 15.03 -8.57 -7.77
C THR A 426 14.94 -7.26 -6.98
N LEU A 427 15.73 -7.15 -5.92
CA LEU A 427 15.92 -5.91 -5.19
C LEU A 427 16.42 -4.78 -6.09
N GLU A 428 17.34 -5.10 -7.04
CA GLU A 428 17.90 -4.14 -7.99
C GLU A 428 16.86 -3.67 -9.01
N ASP A 429 16.01 -4.58 -9.52
CA ASP A 429 14.96 -4.20 -10.46
C ASP A 429 14.01 -3.16 -9.85
N VAL A 430 13.57 -3.37 -8.61
CA VAL A 430 12.74 -2.41 -7.88
C VAL A 430 13.48 -1.10 -7.61
N TYR A 431 14.77 -1.14 -7.25
CA TYR A 431 15.57 0.07 -7.04
C TYR A 431 15.75 0.89 -8.32
N ARG A 432 15.74 0.25 -9.49
CA ARG A 432 15.84 0.90 -10.80
C ARG A 432 14.52 1.34 -11.39
N PHE A 433 13.41 1.08 -10.73
CA PHE A 433 12.09 1.55 -11.15
C PHE A 433 12.04 3.08 -11.25
N GLU A 434 11.51 3.62 -12.36
CA GLU A 434 11.30 5.05 -12.55
C GLU A 434 9.79 5.33 -12.70
N PRO A 435 9.17 5.98 -11.70
CA PRO A 435 7.74 6.29 -11.76
C PRO A 435 7.33 7.29 -12.84
N VAL A 436 8.23 8.18 -13.23
CA VAL A 436 7.92 9.19 -14.27
C VAL A 436 8.52 8.76 -15.60
N PRO A 437 7.68 8.33 -16.57
CA PRO A 437 8.17 7.98 -17.91
C PRO A 437 8.89 9.16 -18.57
N PRO A 438 10.06 8.92 -19.19
CA PRO A 438 10.83 9.99 -19.86
C PRO A 438 10.14 10.56 -21.10
N GLU A 439 9.09 9.93 -21.58
CA GLU A 439 8.26 10.37 -22.71
C GLU A 439 7.28 11.50 -22.35
N LEU A 440 7.07 11.77 -21.06
CA LEU A 440 6.19 12.83 -20.60
C LEU A 440 6.93 14.18 -20.58
N THR A 441 6.25 15.23 -21.03
CA THR A 441 6.70 16.61 -20.78
C THR A 441 6.60 16.95 -19.30
N PRO A 442 7.25 18.02 -18.80
CA PRO A 442 7.13 18.43 -17.41
C PRO A 442 5.68 18.71 -16.99
N GLU A 443 4.86 19.25 -17.88
CA GLU A 443 3.44 19.54 -17.63
C GLU A 443 2.62 18.23 -17.51
N GLU A 444 2.86 17.27 -18.41
CA GLU A 444 2.23 15.94 -18.36
C GLU A 444 2.70 15.16 -17.12
N ALA A 445 4.00 15.22 -16.79
CA ALA A 445 4.58 14.57 -15.63
C ALA A 445 4.02 15.09 -14.29
N ALA A 446 3.50 16.33 -14.25
CA ALA A 446 2.86 16.88 -13.06
C ALA A 446 1.58 16.12 -12.65
N HIS A 447 0.97 15.37 -13.58
CA HIS A 447 -0.15 14.47 -13.31
C HIS A 447 0.25 13.15 -12.67
N VAL A 448 1.54 12.79 -12.68
CA VAL A 448 2.03 11.59 -11.94
C VAL A 448 2.06 11.92 -10.45
N LEU A 449 1.03 11.47 -9.71
CA LEU A 449 0.93 11.67 -8.26
C LEU A 449 2.08 11.02 -7.52
N GLY A 450 2.57 9.91 -8.06
CA GLY A 450 3.64 9.11 -7.50
C GLY A 450 3.53 7.64 -7.91
N ALA A 451 3.92 6.76 -7.01
CA ALA A 451 3.98 5.34 -7.27
C ALA A 451 3.37 4.50 -6.14
N GLN A 452 3.03 3.26 -6.48
CA GLN A 452 2.53 2.27 -5.55
C GLN A 452 3.16 0.91 -5.84
N ALA A 453 3.56 0.20 -4.79
CA ALA A 453 3.90 -1.21 -4.87
C ALA A 453 2.67 -2.05 -4.49
N ASN A 454 2.46 -3.17 -5.18
CA ASN A 454 1.29 -4.03 -4.98
C ASN A 454 1.69 -5.38 -4.40
N VAL A 455 0.92 -5.84 -3.41
CA VAL A 455 1.11 -7.14 -2.73
C VAL A 455 -0.18 -7.94 -2.87
N TRP A 456 -0.25 -8.75 -3.93
CA TRP A 456 -1.33 -9.71 -4.18
C TRP A 456 -1.06 -11.01 -3.41
N THR A 457 -2.09 -11.56 -2.77
CA THR A 457 -1.90 -12.59 -1.73
C THR A 457 -2.33 -14.00 -2.11
N GLU A 458 -2.53 -14.33 -3.39
CA GLU A 458 -2.96 -15.68 -3.82
C GLU A 458 -2.04 -16.79 -3.29
N VAL A 459 -0.75 -16.51 -3.15
CA VAL A 459 0.25 -17.45 -2.63
C VAL A 459 0.87 -17.02 -1.32
N MET A 460 0.20 -16.12 -0.60
CA MET A 460 0.65 -15.56 0.70
C MET A 460 -0.41 -15.81 1.77
N GLU A 461 -0.49 -17.02 2.25
CA GLU A 461 -1.52 -17.47 3.20
C GLU A 461 -1.38 -16.89 4.60
N ASP A 462 -0.26 -16.25 4.92
CA ASP A 462 0.00 -15.68 6.24
C ASP A 462 0.94 -14.46 6.20
N GLN A 463 1.04 -13.76 7.34
CA GLN A 463 1.89 -12.58 7.51
C GLN A 463 3.37 -12.85 7.21
N GLY A 464 3.87 -14.04 7.51
CA GLY A 464 5.27 -14.40 7.24
C GLY A 464 5.56 -14.46 5.75
N ARG A 465 4.57 -14.88 4.95
CA ARG A 465 4.66 -14.86 3.49
C ARG A 465 4.57 -13.45 2.92
N VAL A 466 3.68 -12.62 3.45
CA VAL A 466 3.60 -11.20 3.08
C VAL A 466 4.94 -10.51 3.37
N ASP A 467 5.52 -10.72 4.55
CA ASP A 467 6.83 -10.19 4.90
C ASP A 467 7.92 -10.64 3.91
N TYR A 468 7.99 -11.95 3.64
CA TYR A 468 8.99 -12.52 2.75
C TYR A 468 8.93 -11.91 1.35
N GLN A 469 7.74 -11.83 0.77
CA GLN A 469 7.57 -11.29 -0.58
C GLN A 469 7.77 -9.77 -0.64
N THR A 470 7.33 -9.05 0.38
CA THR A 470 7.44 -7.60 0.43
C THR A 470 8.87 -7.13 0.67
N PHE A 471 9.61 -7.77 1.56
CA PHE A 471 10.94 -7.34 1.99
C PHE A 471 12.06 -8.25 1.48
N PRO A 472 13.21 -7.67 1.08
CA PRO A 472 13.65 -6.27 1.27
C PRO A 472 13.19 -5.27 0.19
N ARG A 473 12.47 -5.69 -0.85
CA ARG A 473 12.15 -4.87 -2.02
C ARG A 473 11.37 -3.60 -1.68
N LEU A 474 10.55 -3.61 -0.62
CA LEU A 474 9.86 -2.40 -0.16
C LEU A 474 10.82 -1.28 0.26
N ALA A 475 12.00 -1.63 0.81
CA ALA A 475 13.02 -0.63 1.14
C ALA A 475 13.55 0.08 -0.11
N ALA A 476 13.75 -0.66 -1.21
CA ALA A 476 14.14 -0.09 -2.51
C ALA A 476 13.03 0.76 -3.11
N PHE A 477 11.79 0.29 -3.08
CA PHE A 477 10.62 1.06 -3.52
C PHE A 477 10.47 2.36 -2.73
N ALA A 478 10.61 2.29 -1.41
CA ALA A 478 10.52 3.47 -0.54
C ALA A 478 11.56 4.53 -0.91
N GLU A 479 12.79 4.12 -1.22
CA GLU A 479 13.83 5.06 -1.67
C GLU A 479 13.50 5.68 -3.03
N VAL A 480 12.96 4.90 -3.96
CA VAL A 480 12.50 5.41 -5.27
C VAL A 480 11.35 6.41 -5.11
N ALA A 481 10.40 6.12 -4.24
CA ALA A 481 9.22 6.96 -4.04
C ALA A 481 9.50 8.23 -3.22
N TRP A 482 10.49 8.16 -2.33
CA TRP A 482 10.84 9.26 -1.44
C TRP A 482 11.95 10.16 -1.98
N SER A 483 13.07 9.56 -2.43
CA SER A 483 14.32 10.28 -2.68
C SER A 483 14.44 10.78 -4.12
N PRO A 484 15.05 11.95 -4.37
CA PRO A 484 15.34 12.45 -5.72
C PRO A 484 16.54 11.69 -6.34
N LEU A 485 16.30 10.46 -6.76
CA LEU A 485 17.34 9.63 -7.37
C LEU A 485 17.69 10.07 -8.81
N PRO A 486 18.92 9.83 -9.27
CA PRO A 486 19.30 10.03 -10.67
C PRO A 486 18.55 9.05 -11.59
N ALA A 487 18.76 9.19 -12.91
CA ALA A 487 18.19 8.25 -13.88
C ALA A 487 18.55 6.79 -13.55
N PRO A 488 17.68 5.82 -13.83
CA PRO A 488 17.85 4.42 -13.38
C PRO A 488 19.22 3.81 -13.67
N ALA A 489 19.80 4.09 -14.83
CA ALA A 489 21.12 3.58 -15.23
C ALA A 489 22.27 4.19 -14.41
N GLU A 490 22.08 5.37 -13.83
CA GLU A 490 23.10 6.13 -13.07
C GLU A 490 22.99 5.91 -11.55
N ARG A 491 21.96 5.17 -11.08
CA ARG A 491 21.74 4.90 -9.65
C ARG A 491 22.84 4.02 -9.08
N ASP A 492 23.42 4.42 -7.94
CA ASP A 492 24.42 3.64 -7.20
C ASP A 492 23.75 2.52 -6.39
N PHE A 493 23.40 1.42 -7.09
CA PHE A 493 22.84 0.24 -6.44
C PHE A 493 23.80 -0.36 -5.39
N ALA A 494 25.10 -0.38 -5.65
CA ALA A 494 26.09 -0.89 -4.70
C ALA A 494 26.12 -0.03 -3.41
N GLY A 495 25.92 1.28 -3.51
CA GLY A 495 25.76 2.18 -2.35
C GLY A 495 24.48 1.91 -1.59
N PHE A 496 23.37 1.64 -2.28
CA PHE A 496 22.12 1.24 -1.66
C PHE A 496 22.29 -0.11 -0.94
N GLU A 497 22.89 -1.10 -1.58
CA GLU A 497 23.12 -2.43 -1.02
C GLU A 497 24.00 -2.38 0.26
N ARG A 498 25.00 -1.51 0.31
CA ARG A 498 25.79 -1.28 1.53
C ARG A 498 24.92 -0.75 2.68
N ARG A 499 24.00 0.20 2.41
CA ARG A 499 23.06 0.73 3.43
C ARG A 499 22.05 -0.32 3.87
N MET A 500 21.69 -1.24 2.97
CA MET A 500 20.82 -2.37 3.31
C MET A 500 21.40 -3.26 4.40
N ALA A 501 22.73 -3.32 4.60
CA ALA A 501 23.31 -4.11 5.67
C ALA A 501 22.82 -3.66 7.08
N ALA A 502 22.80 -2.36 7.35
CA ALA A 502 22.23 -1.81 8.58
C ALA A 502 20.69 -1.91 8.59
N HIS A 503 20.07 -1.81 7.42
CA HIS A 503 18.61 -1.89 7.30
C HIS A 503 18.07 -3.30 7.59
N TYR A 504 18.80 -4.37 7.28
CA TYR A 504 18.44 -5.73 7.69
C TYR A 504 18.39 -5.88 9.21
N GLU A 505 19.31 -5.24 9.95
CA GLU A 505 19.25 -5.21 11.43
C GLU A 505 17.99 -4.49 11.94
N LEU A 506 17.53 -3.45 11.23
CA LEU A 506 16.28 -2.76 11.52
C LEU A 506 15.06 -3.67 11.26
N LEU A 507 15.05 -4.39 10.14
CA LEU A 507 14.00 -5.36 9.83
C LEU A 507 13.96 -6.49 10.86
N ASP A 508 15.12 -6.98 11.33
CA ASP A 508 15.22 -7.94 12.43
C ASP A 508 14.62 -7.39 13.73
N ALA A 509 14.90 -6.12 14.06
CA ALA A 509 14.35 -5.46 15.24
C ALA A 509 12.83 -5.28 15.17
N LEU A 510 12.29 -5.06 13.98
CA LEU A 510 10.85 -5.02 13.69
C LEU A 510 10.21 -6.42 13.65
N GLY A 511 11.01 -7.48 13.63
CA GLY A 511 10.52 -8.87 13.52
C GLY A 511 9.93 -9.18 12.14
N VAL A 512 10.52 -8.63 11.09
CA VAL A 512 10.11 -8.89 9.70
C VAL A 512 10.73 -10.17 9.18
N GLY A 513 9.91 -11.05 8.65
CA GLY A 513 10.34 -12.32 8.06
C GLY A 513 10.84 -12.19 6.61
N TYR A 514 11.69 -11.19 6.34
CA TYR A 514 12.18 -10.87 5.00
C TYR A 514 12.96 -12.00 4.31
N ARG A 515 13.13 -11.91 2.99
CA ARG A 515 14.04 -12.76 2.22
C ARG A 515 15.50 -12.36 2.49
N PRO A 516 16.32 -13.25 3.06
CA PRO A 516 17.74 -12.95 3.27
C PRO A 516 18.51 -12.78 1.96
N PRO A 517 19.60 -12.00 1.94
CA PRO A 517 20.45 -11.84 0.74
C PRO A 517 21.02 -13.18 0.21
N ALA A 518 21.29 -14.13 1.10
CA ALA A 518 21.81 -15.46 0.75
C ALA A 518 20.75 -16.44 0.21
N GLY A 519 19.50 -16.00 0.08
CA GLY A 519 18.37 -16.83 -0.33
C GLY A 519 17.48 -17.28 0.83
N PRO A 520 16.38 -18.01 0.55
CA PRO A 520 15.40 -18.37 1.55
C PRO A 520 15.96 -19.31 2.63
N LEU A 521 15.57 -19.04 3.87
CA LEU A 521 15.85 -19.94 5.00
C LEU A 521 15.06 -21.26 4.84
N PRO A 522 15.49 -22.37 5.50
CA PRO A 522 14.83 -23.67 5.32
C PRO A 522 13.31 -23.65 5.51
N TRP A 523 12.80 -22.88 6.47
CA TRP A 523 11.36 -22.76 6.75
C TRP A 523 10.63 -21.78 5.83
N GLN A 524 11.34 -20.97 5.06
CA GLN A 524 10.77 -20.08 4.06
C GLN A 524 10.56 -20.79 2.71
N LYS A 525 11.27 -21.87 2.45
CA LYS A 525 11.14 -22.69 1.24
C LYS A 525 9.79 -23.42 1.20
N ARG A 526 9.33 -23.75 0.00
CA ARG A 526 8.09 -24.51 -0.23
C ARG A 526 8.32 -25.67 -1.19
N PRO A 527 9.02 -26.73 -0.75
CA PRO A 527 9.26 -27.87 -1.60
C PRO A 527 7.94 -28.55 -2.01
N GLY A 528 7.80 -28.87 -3.29
CA GLY A 528 6.65 -29.58 -3.85
C GLY A 528 5.41 -28.71 -4.18
N VAL A 529 5.45 -27.42 -3.89
CA VAL A 529 4.40 -26.49 -4.32
C VAL A 529 4.74 -25.98 -5.71
N LEU A 530 3.84 -26.22 -6.66
CA LEU A 530 4.02 -25.77 -8.04
C LEU A 530 3.75 -24.28 -8.17
N GLY A 531 4.73 -23.54 -8.70
CA GLY A 531 4.56 -22.20 -9.21
C GLY A 531 4.19 -22.19 -10.68
N ARG A 532 3.83 -21.03 -11.15
CA ARG A 532 3.72 -20.82 -12.58
C ARG A 532 5.13 -20.73 -13.16
N PRO A 533 5.58 -21.71 -13.98
CA PRO A 533 6.84 -21.58 -14.66
C PRO A 533 6.67 -20.52 -15.75
N ILE A 534 7.15 -19.32 -15.48
CA ILE A 534 7.17 -18.25 -16.49
C ILE A 534 8.60 -17.92 -16.76
N GLU A 535 8.98 -18.04 -18.03
CA GLU A 535 10.25 -17.63 -18.57
C GLU A 535 10.08 -16.25 -19.25
N GLY A 536 11.09 -15.38 -19.12
CA GLY A 536 11.12 -14.08 -19.76
C GLY A 536 10.65 -12.92 -18.90
N GLU A 537 10.34 -11.81 -19.56
CA GLU A 537 9.87 -10.57 -18.94
C GLU A 537 8.33 -10.51 -18.98
N PRO A 538 7.70 -9.82 -18.01
CA PRO A 538 6.26 -9.56 -18.08
C PRO A 538 5.93 -8.79 -19.36
N PRO A 539 4.80 -9.10 -20.01
CA PRO A 539 4.41 -8.36 -21.21
C PRO A 539 4.12 -6.90 -20.85
N ASN A 540 4.62 -5.97 -21.69
CA ASN A 540 4.06 -4.62 -21.72
C ASN A 540 2.71 -4.70 -22.43
N ARG A 541 1.62 -4.44 -21.74
CA ARG A 541 0.26 -4.44 -22.26
C ARG A 541 -0.27 -3.04 -22.49
#